data_539e6034e77d78d3dba17a55b933e400
#
_entry.id   539e6034e77d78d3dba17a55b933e400
#
_cell.length_a   1.000
_cell.length_b   1.000
_cell.length_c   1.000
_cell.angle_alpha   90.00
_cell.angle_beta   90.00
_cell.angle_gamma   90.00
#
_symmetry.space_group_name_H-M   'P 1'
#
loop_
_entity.id
_entity.type
_entity.pdbx_description
1 polymer ?
#
loop_
_entity_poly.entity_id
_entity_poly.type
_entity_poly.pdbx_seq_one_letter_code
_entity_poly.pdbx_strand_id
1 'polypeptide(L)' 'MYQEQRLEKILELLEERKQLSAKEMVDYFKVSKDTIRRDFALLSQRQLVRRTHGGLLPLNKEPGPSYL' A
#
# COMPACT_ATOMS: atom_id res chain seq x y z
N MET A 1 -8.85 4.97 -14.23
CA MET A 1 -7.47 4.60 -13.87
C MET A 1 -7.34 3.09 -13.81
N TYR A 2 -6.36 2.57 -14.49
CA TYR A 2 -6.17 1.13 -14.51
C TYR A 2 -5.53 0.67 -13.21
N GLN A 3 -5.72 -0.59 -12.90
CA GLN A 3 -5.20 -1.13 -11.66
C GLN A 3 -3.70 -0.90 -11.47
N GLU A 4 -2.91 -1.17 -12.50
CA GLU A 4 -1.47 -1.00 -12.34
C GLU A 4 -1.09 0.46 -12.04
N GLN A 5 -1.77 1.38 -12.64
CA GLN A 5 -1.53 2.79 -12.37
C GLN A 5 -1.91 3.11 -10.94
N ARG A 6 -3.01 2.53 -10.48
CA ARG A 6 -3.46 2.76 -9.11
C ARG A 6 -2.47 2.18 -8.11
N LEU A 7 -1.94 0.99 -8.42
CA LEU A 7 -0.94 0.37 -7.54
C LEU A 7 0.30 1.25 -7.43
N GLU A 8 0.75 1.79 -8.54
CA GLU A 8 1.91 2.67 -8.52
C GLU A 8 1.64 3.90 -7.68
N LYS A 9 0.45 4.46 -7.82
CA LYS A 9 0.11 5.65 -7.06
C LYS A 9 0.01 5.34 -5.56
N ILE A 10 -0.51 4.18 -5.24
CA ILE A 10 -0.59 3.76 -3.84
C ILE A 10 0.82 3.67 -3.25
N LEU A 11 1.76 3.10 -4.02
CA LEU A 11 3.12 2.99 -3.53
C LEU A 11 3.77 4.36 -3.33
N GLU A 12 3.49 5.30 -4.23
CA GLU A 12 4.00 6.65 -4.10
C GLU A 12 3.47 7.31 -2.83
N LEU A 13 2.17 7.18 -2.62
CA LEU A 13 1.53 7.79 -1.45
C LEU A 13 2.06 7.15 -0.16
N LEU A 14 2.28 5.84 -0.22
CA LEU A 14 2.79 5.14 0.93
C LEU A 14 4.19 5.63 1.30
N GLU A 15 4.99 5.87 0.30
CA GLU A 15 6.32 6.32 0.53
C GLU A 15 6.32 7.72 1.12
N GLU A 16 5.40 8.52 0.68
CA GLU A 16 5.26 9.86 1.15
C GLU A 16 4.68 9.97 2.54
N ARG A 17 3.64 9.22 2.81
CA ARG A 17 2.92 9.31 4.06
C ARG A 17 3.34 8.31 5.12
N LYS A 18 4.06 7.29 4.71
CA LYS A 18 4.55 6.24 5.58
C LYS A 18 3.47 5.33 6.14
N GLN A 19 2.23 5.57 5.81
CA GLN A 19 1.15 4.67 6.14
C GLN A 19 -0.08 5.13 5.40
N LEU A 20 -0.93 4.18 5.05
CA LEU A 20 -2.15 4.48 4.34
C LEU A 20 -3.24 3.60 4.93
N SER A 21 -4.48 4.07 4.86
CA SER A 21 -5.61 3.26 5.27
C SER A 21 -6.45 2.95 4.05
N ALA A 22 -7.17 1.83 4.10
CA ALA A 22 -8.05 1.46 3.00
C ALA A 22 -9.11 2.52 2.81
N LYS A 23 -9.62 3.08 3.89
CA LYS A 23 -10.65 4.09 3.81
C LYS A 23 -10.18 5.32 3.08
N GLU A 24 -8.95 5.74 3.34
CA GLU A 24 -8.38 6.89 2.66
C GLU A 24 -8.28 6.64 1.17
N MET A 25 -7.90 5.43 0.80
CA MET A 25 -7.71 5.11 -0.61
C MET A 25 -9.04 5.00 -1.34
N VAL A 26 -10.05 4.50 -0.66
CA VAL A 26 -11.39 4.45 -1.22
C VAL A 26 -11.82 5.87 -1.59
N ASP A 27 -11.60 6.82 -0.70
CA ASP A 27 -11.98 8.19 -0.95
C ASP A 27 -11.10 8.83 -2.01
N TYR A 28 -9.83 8.56 -1.96
CA TYR A 28 -8.87 9.17 -2.87
C TYR A 28 -9.12 8.73 -4.32
N PHE A 29 -9.29 7.44 -4.52
CA PHE A 29 -9.48 6.90 -5.86
C PHE A 29 -10.93 6.78 -6.29
N LYS A 30 -11.85 7.01 -5.38
CA LYS A 30 -13.27 6.89 -5.66
C LYS A 30 -13.64 5.52 -6.19
N VAL A 31 -13.15 4.50 -5.54
CA VAL A 31 -13.44 3.12 -5.90
C VAL A 31 -14.01 2.40 -4.70
N SER A 32 -14.47 1.19 -4.89
CA SER A 32 -15.07 0.45 -3.80
C SER A 32 -14.04 -0.06 -2.82
N LYS A 33 -14.49 -0.40 -1.64
CA LYS A 33 -13.63 -0.93 -0.62
C LYS A 33 -13.01 -2.24 -1.08
N ASP A 34 -13.81 -3.06 -1.78
CA ASP A 34 -13.31 -4.33 -2.29
C ASP A 34 -12.15 -4.11 -3.26
N THR A 35 -12.27 -3.11 -4.10
CA THR A 35 -11.21 -2.80 -5.06
C THR A 35 -9.92 -2.47 -4.32
N ILE A 36 -10.00 -1.65 -3.30
CA ILE A 36 -8.81 -1.26 -2.55
C ILE A 36 -8.24 -2.46 -1.80
N ARG A 37 -9.10 -3.30 -1.24
CA ARG A 37 -8.61 -4.47 -0.52
C ARG A 37 -7.86 -5.40 -1.46
N ARG A 38 -8.34 -5.55 -2.69
CA ARG A 38 -7.66 -6.37 -3.68
C ARG A 38 -6.33 -5.75 -4.07
N ASP A 39 -6.30 -4.42 -4.21
CA ASP A 39 -5.07 -3.73 -4.56
C ASP A 39 -4.04 -3.92 -3.45
N PHE A 40 -4.47 -3.77 -2.21
CA PHE A 40 -3.57 -3.95 -1.07
C PHE A 40 -3.06 -5.39 -1.01
N ALA A 41 -3.96 -6.34 -1.24
CA ALA A 41 -3.56 -7.74 -1.22
C ALA A 41 -2.52 -8.04 -2.30
N LEU A 42 -2.73 -7.48 -3.48
CA LEU A 42 -1.82 -7.70 -4.58
C LEU A 42 -0.44 -7.11 -4.28
N LEU A 43 -0.40 -5.90 -3.74
CA LEU A 43 0.86 -5.28 -3.39
C LEU A 43 1.59 -6.08 -2.30
N SER A 44 0.83 -6.61 -1.36
CA SER A 44 1.41 -7.43 -0.31
C SER A 44 1.95 -8.73 -0.88
N GLN A 45 1.22 -9.31 -1.83
CA GLN A 45 1.63 -10.54 -2.47
C GLN A 45 2.93 -10.34 -3.25
N ARG A 46 3.10 -9.16 -3.83
CA ARG A 46 4.32 -8.84 -4.55
C ARG A 46 5.44 -8.43 -3.60
N GLN A 47 5.15 -8.44 -2.31
CA GLN A 47 6.12 -8.10 -1.28
C GLN A 47 6.65 -6.67 -1.40
N LEU A 48 5.77 -5.78 -1.79
CA LEU A 48 6.12 -4.38 -1.92
C LEU A 48 5.66 -3.55 -0.72
N VAL A 49 4.74 -4.10 0.05
CA VAL A 49 4.19 -3.41 1.20
C VAL A 49 3.88 -4.40 2.29
N ARG A 50 3.58 -3.88 3.48
CA ARG A 50 3.19 -4.72 4.59
C ARG A 50 1.77 -4.37 4.93
N ARG A 51 0.89 -5.36 4.92
CA ARG A 51 -0.50 -5.12 5.25
C ARG A 51 -0.70 -5.11 6.75
N THR A 52 -1.53 -4.17 7.20
CA THR A 52 -1.90 -4.13 8.60
C THR A 52 -3.41 -4.23 8.66
N HIS A 53 -3.95 -4.24 9.84
CA HIS A 53 -5.37 -4.30 10.02
C HIS A 53 -5.94 -2.98 9.53
N GLY A 54 -6.51 -2.98 8.38
CA GLY A 54 -7.15 -1.81 7.82
C GLY A 54 -6.27 -0.87 7.03
N GLY A 55 -5.03 -1.22 6.80
CA GLY A 55 -4.15 -0.31 6.06
C GLY A 55 -2.90 -0.94 5.52
N LEU A 56 -1.95 -0.08 5.19
CA LEU A 56 -0.67 -0.48 4.63
C LEU A 56 0.46 0.27 5.30
N LEU A 57 1.59 -0.40 5.39
CA LEU A 57 2.82 0.23 5.84
C LEU A 57 3.90 -0.07 4.79
N PRO A 58 4.91 0.75 4.69
CA PRO A 58 6.00 0.47 3.75
C PRO A 58 6.75 -0.76 4.21
N LEU A 59 7.22 -1.52 3.26
CA LEU A 59 7.99 -2.66 3.61
C LEU A 59 9.32 -2.10 4.08
N ASN A 60 9.64 -2.37 5.29
CA ASN A 60 10.77 -1.78 5.85
C ASN A 60 12.02 -2.41 5.45
N LYS A 61 12.74 -1.87 4.59
CA LYS A 61 13.92 -2.41 4.19
C LYS A 61 14.99 -1.80 4.95
N GLU A 62 14.88 -1.64 6.17
CA GLU A 62 15.81 -1.11 6.96
C GLU A 62 17.02 -1.82 6.85
N PRO A 63 18.05 -1.21 6.72
CA PRO A 63 19.28 -1.85 6.58
C PRO A 63 19.53 -2.35 7.92
N GLY A 64 19.05 -2.93 8.30
CA GLY A 64 19.14 -3.38 9.48
C GLY A 64 20.30 -3.44 10.17
N PRO A 65 20.44 -3.54 10.70
CA PRO A 65 21.18 -3.61 11.19
C PRO A 65 22.01 -4.38 11.14
N SER A 66 21.89 -4.32 10.89
CA SER A 66 22.34 -4.84 10.66
C SER A 66 23.16 -5.25 10.93
N TYR A 67 23.24 -5.26 11.22
CA TYR A 67 23.74 -5.71 11.42
C TYR A 67 24.54 -6.09 11.49
N LEU A 68 24.75 -6.04 11.57
CA LEU A 68 25.38 -6.25 11.66
C LEU A 68 25.87 -6.38 11.77
#